data_3a2e14b40f9d333f45e9b8acd76abdd9
#
_entry.id   3a2e14b40f9d333f45e9b8acd76abdd9
#
_cell.length_a   1.000
_cell.length_b   1.000
_cell.length_c   1.000
_cell.angle_alpha   90.00
_cell.angle_beta   90.00
_cell.angle_gamma   90.00
#
_symmetry.space_group_name_H-M   'P 1'
#
loop_
_entity.id
_entity.type
_entity.pdbx_description
1 polymer ?
#
loop_
_entity_poly.entity_id
_entity_poly.type
_entity_poly.pdbx_seq_one_letter_code
_entity_poly.pdbx_strand_id
1 'polypeptide(L)'
;MRADEILELVNGPAVLDIGCAGHEVKPDQPGWLHGKLRERFQVTGIDISESNIAHMKSLGIQDIHVQSADSFELGRQYDTVVAGEVIEHLSNPGQFLARVRKHLVPDGRLVLSTPYGFSLMYALYAANYFPKTCANGEHACWFCPTTIRELARREGFEVEKWRLIDDYDPSVTSRKYRLYWKLIHTLGKLLPDKLTKTTMLIAFKCLS
;
A
#
# COMPACT_ATOMS: atom_id res chain seq x y z
N MET A 1 -8.27 10.95 0.73
CA MET A 1 -6.95 10.47 0.17
C MET A 1 -6.72 9.07 0.65
N ARG A 2 -5.89 8.24 -0.05
CA ARG A 2 -5.58 6.86 0.34
C ARG A 2 -5.17 6.73 1.81
N ALA A 3 -4.31 7.62 2.30
CA ALA A 3 -3.87 7.60 3.68
C ALA A 3 -5.04 7.72 4.69
N ASP A 4 -6.03 8.56 4.42
CA ASP A 4 -7.20 8.70 5.30
C ASP A 4 -8.06 7.43 5.31
N GLU A 5 -8.21 6.81 4.13
CA GLU A 5 -8.92 5.55 3.97
C GLU A 5 -8.22 4.39 4.72
N ILE A 6 -6.88 4.38 4.71
CA ILE A 6 -6.07 3.40 5.47
C ILE A 6 -6.27 3.61 6.98
N LEU A 7 -6.20 4.86 7.46
CA LEU A 7 -6.36 5.20 8.88
C LEU A 7 -7.69 4.71 9.48
N GLU A 8 -8.77 4.68 8.68
CA GLU A 8 -10.07 4.14 9.13
C GLU A 8 -10.06 2.64 9.39
N LEU A 9 -9.10 1.92 8.84
CA LEU A 9 -8.97 0.47 8.98
C LEU A 9 -7.95 0.04 10.04
N VAL A 10 -7.12 0.96 10.53
CA VAL A 10 -6.14 0.68 11.58
C VAL A 10 -6.85 0.42 12.90
N ASN A 11 -6.41 -0.62 13.62
CA ASN A 11 -6.93 -1.02 14.91
C ASN A 11 -5.77 -1.16 15.92
N GLY A 12 -6.04 -0.84 17.19
CA GLY A 12 -5.06 -0.92 18.28
C GLY A 12 -4.00 0.18 18.28
N PRO A 13 -3.22 0.32 19.37
CA PRO A 13 -2.25 1.40 19.53
C PRO A 13 -0.92 1.15 18.80
N ALA A 14 -0.48 -0.11 18.66
CA ALA A 14 0.83 -0.47 18.11
C ALA A 14 0.73 -0.79 16.61
N VAL A 15 1.38 0.01 15.78
CA VAL A 15 1.32 -0.08 14.32
C VAL A 15 2.71 -0.25 13.73
N LEU A 16 2.86 -1.20 12.80
CA LEU A 16 4.02 -1.31 11.93
C LEU A 16 3.65 -0.74 10.54
N ASP A 17 4.42 0.23 10.06
CA ASP A 17 4.29 0.80 8.72
C ASP A 17 5.43 0.31 7.82
N ILE A 18 5.10 -0.52 6.84
CA ILE A 18 6.05 -1.11 5.90
C ILE A 18 6.08 -0.26 4.62
N GLY A 19 7.27 0.17 4.18
CA GLY A 19 7.45 1.16 3.13
C GLY A 19 7.22 2.59 3.62
N CYS A 20 7.60 2.87 4.88
CA CYS A 20 7.28 4.10 5.61
C CYS A 20 7.87 5.38 4.98
N ALA A 21 8.97 5.25 4.24
CA ALA A 21 9.65 6.37 3.59
C ALA A 21 9.10 6.66 2.18
N GLY A 22 8.52 5.66 1.50
CA GLY A 22 8.07 5.79 0.12
C GLY A 22 9.20 6.15 -0.84
N HIS A 23 8.83 6.67 -2.03
CA HIS A 23 9.82 7.12 -3.02
C HIS A 23 10.56 8.39 -2.59
N GLU A 24 9.90 9.28 -1.87
CA GLU A 24 10.46 10.54 -1.41
C GLU A 24 9.82 10.98 -0.10
N VAL A 25 10.65 11.24 0.90
CA VAL A 25 10.17 11.71 2.21
C VAL A 25 9.77 13.18 2.10
N LYS A 26 8.49 13.45 2.22
CA LYS A 26 7.93 14.81 2.24
C LYS A 26 7.02 14.99 3.45
N PRO A 27 7.57 15.31 4.63
CA PRO A 27 6.81 15.41 5.87
C PRO A 27 5.62 16.37 5.82
N ASP A 28 5.73 17.42 5.00
CA ASP A 28 4.69 18.44 4.84
C ASP A 28 3.60 18.04 3.83
N GLN A 29 3.73 16.88 3.18
CA GLN A 29 2.68 16.43 2.26
C GLN A 29 1.47 15.88 3.01
N PRO A 30 0.27 16.40 2.75
CA PRO A 30 -0.96 15.95 3.41
C PRO A 30 -1.28 14.46 3.22
N GLY A 31 -0.65 13.82 2.23
CA GLY A 31 -0.84 12.41 1.89
C GLY A 31 0.21 11.46 2.49
N TRP A 32 1.21 11.96 3.21
CA TRP A 32 2.25 11.08 3.75
C TRP A 32 1.72 10.18 4.87
N LEU A 33 1.60 8.90 4.53
CA LEU A 33 0.94 7.90 5.38
C LEU A 33 1.61 7.76 6.74
N HIS A 34 2.95 7.61 6.78
CA HIS A 34 3.69 7.46 8.03
C HIS A 34 3.47 8.63 8.98
N GLY A 35 3.48 9.86 8.49
CA GLY A 35 3.20 11.07 9.28
C GLY A 35 1.81 11.02 9.91
N LYS A 36 0.80 10.71 9.13
CA LYS A 36 -0.59 10.59 9.61
C LYS A 36 -0.80 9.47 10.63
N LEU A 37 -0.13 8.34 10.44
CA LEU A 37 -0.17 7.23 11.41
C LEU A 37 0.41 7.66 12.75
N ARG A 38 1.55 8.34 12.75
CA ARG A 38 2.22 8.83 13.99
C ARG A 38 1.42 9.86 14.78
N GLU A 39 0.49 10.58 14.16
CA GLU A 39 -0.42 11.50 14.85
C GLU A 39 -1.39 10.79 15.80
N ARG A 40 -1.65 9.48 15.56
CA ARG A 40 -2.73 8.73 16.23
C ARG A 40 -2.26 7.46 16.95
N PHE A 41 -1.12 6.89 16.52
CA PHE A 41 -0.67 5.56 16.96
C PHE A 41 0.81 5.57 17.35
N GLN A 42 1.22 4.54 18.09
CA GLN A 42 2.63 4.20 18.31
C GLN A 42 3.15 3.46 17.07
N VAL A 43 3.91 4.15 16.23
CA VAL A 43 4.30 3.64 14.92
C VAL A 43 5.77 3.30 14.88
N THR A 44 6.06 2.05 14.50
CA THR A 44 7.38 1.65 13.99
C THR A 44 7.33 1.69 12.46
N GLY A 45 8.38 2.22 11.83
CA GLY A 45 8.51 2.22 10.38
C GLY A 45 9.64 1.31 9.90
N ILE A 46 9.44 0.64 8.77
CA ILE A 46 10.54 0.00 8.02
C ILE A 46 10.52 0.42 6.56
N ASP A 47 11.70 0.56 5.99
CA ASP A 47 11.89 0.81 4.57
C ASP A 47 13.25 0.26 4.11
N ILE A 48 13.37 -0.09 2.85
CA ILE A 48 14.62 -0.60 2.28
C ILE A 48 15.63 0.52 1.96
N SER A 49 15.14 1.75 1.83
CA SER A 49 15.95 2.92 1.45
C SER A 49 16.73 3.48 2.65
N GLU A 50 18.01 3.17 2.73
CA GLU A 50 18.90 3.72 3.75
C GLU A 50 18.93 5.26 3.73
N SER A 51 18.97 5.86 2.54
CA SER A 51 19.02 7.32 2.39
C SER A 51 17.75 8.00 2.91
N ASN A 52 16.57 7.43 2.60
CA ASN A 52 15.29 7.97 3.05
C ASN A 52 15.12 7.80 4.58
N ILE A 53 15.51 6.65 5.13
CA ILE A 53 15.52 6.43 6.58
C ILE A 53 16.48 7.40 7.29
N ALA A 54 17.68 7.61 6.76
CA ALA A 54 18.62 8.59 7.30
C ALA A 54 18.04 10.01 7.28
N HIS A 55 17.38 10.38 6.18
CA HIS A 55 16.71 11.67 6.05
C HIS A 55 15.57 11.81 7.08
N MET A 56 14.70 10.80 7.22
CA MET A 56 13.63 10.81 8.24
C MET A 56 14.21 10.97 9.66
N LYS A 57 15.30 10.28 9.98
CA LYS A 57 16.00 10.44 11.28
C LYS A 57 16.52 11.86 11.49
N SER A 58 17.07 12.50 10.46
CA SER A 58 17.53 13.89 10.53
C SER A 58 16.39 14.88 10.80
N LEU A 59 15.16 14.53 10.46
CA LEU A 59 13.93 15.27 10.77
C LEU A 59 13.36 14.96 12.18
N GLY A 60 14.08 14.20 12.98
CA GLY A 60 13.67 13.83 14.35
C GLY A 60 12.67 12.67 14.41
N ILE A 61 12.45 11.95 13.32
CA ILE A 61 11.57 10.78 13.30
C ILE A 61 12.33 9.58 13.87
N GLN A 62 11.79 9.02 14.94
CA GLN A 62 12.39 7.88 15.66
C GLN A 62 11.59 6.61 15.36
N ASP A 63 12.11 5.46 15.84
CA ASP A 63 11.53 4.12 15.70
C ASP A 63 11.28 3.74 14.23
N ILE A 64 12.29 4.02 13.39
CA ILE A 64 12.34 3.66 11.98
C ILE A 64 13.63 2.90 11.66
N HIS A 65 13.52 1.84 10.85
CA HIS A 65 14.62 0.91 10.60
C HIS A 65 14.79 0.62 9.11
N VAL A 66 16.03 0.41 8.68
CA VAL A 66 16.34 -0.08 7.33
C VAL A 66 16.14 -1.59 7.34
N GLN A 67 15.04 -2.06 6.75
CA GLN A 67 14.76 -3.48 6.60
C GLN A 67 13.92 -3.74 5.34
N SER A 68 14.12 -4.91 4.73
CA SER A 68 13.34 -5.36 3.58
C SER A 68 12.01 -5.96 4.01
N ALA A 69 10.93 -5.67 3.27
CA ALA A 69 9.59 -6.12 3.57
C ALA A 69 9.41 -7.65 3.57
N ASP A 70 10.22 -8.39 2.82
CA ASP A 70 10.15 -9.86 2.73
C ASP A 70 11.01 -10.60 3.76
N SER A 71 11.87 -9.88 4.52
CA SER A 71 12.84 -10.51 5.44
C SER A 71 12.98 -9.85 6.80
N PHE A 72 12.20 -8.80 7.08
CA PHE A 72 12.30 -8.05 8.34
C PHE A 72 12.10 -8.91 9.60
N GLU A 73 12.77 -8.49 10.70
CA GLU A 73 12.64 -9.08 12.02
C GLU A 73 12.79 -7.99 13.07
N LEU A 74 11.74 -7.73 13.85
CA LEU A 74 11.69 -6.62 14.81
C LEU A 74 11.59 -7.07 16.28
N GLY A 75 11.46 -8.39 16.52
CA GLY A 75 11.42 -8.95 17.88
C GLY A 75 10.18 -8.56 18.72
N ARG A 76 9.18 -7.93 18.09
CA ARG A 76 7.91 -7.52 18.73
C ARG A 76 6.72 -7.73 17.80
N GLN A 77 5.51 -7.69 18.38
CA GLN A 77 4.26 -7.82 17.66
C GLN A 77 3.48 -6.50 17.67
N TYR A 78 2.58 -6.36 16.71
CA TYR A 78 1.78 -5.16 16.45
C TYR A 78 0.29 -5.53 16.35
N ASP A 79 -0.57 -4.59 16.72
CA ASP A 79 -2.02 -4.73 16.55
C ASP A 79 -2.41 -4.62 15.07
N THR A 80 -1.74 -3.71 14.35
CA THR A 80 -1.92 -3.55 12.91
C THR A 80 -0.59 -3.42 12.19
N VAL A 81 -0.45 -4.12 11.09
CA VAL A 81 0.59 -3.88 10.08
C VAL A 81 -0.04 -3.16 8.89
N VAL A 82 0.56 -2.08 8.45
CA VAL A 82 0.14 -1.30 7.28
C VAL A 82 1.19 -1.46 6.19
N ALA A 83 0.75 -1.73 4.95
CA ALA A 83 1.61 -1.78 3.77
C ALA A 83 0.90 -1.12 2.59
N GLY A 84 1.22 0.15 2.36
CA GLY A 84 0.62 0.96 1.29
C GLY A 84 1.45 0.96 0.03
N GLU A 85 1.00 0.29 -1.04
CA GLU A 85 1.72 0.20 -2.33
C GLU A 85 3.12 -0.44 -2.16
N VAL A 86 3.18 -1.60 -1.53
CA VAL A 86 4.43 -2.34 -1.27
C VAL A 86 4.42 -3.71 -1.92
N ILE A 87 3.33 -4.47 -1.79
CA ILE A 87 3.29 -5.90 -2.15
C ILE A 87 3.53 -6.14 -3.65
N GLU A 88 3.16 -5.20 -4.50
CA GLU A 88 3.38 -5.25 -5.95
C GLU A 88 4.85 -5.16 -6.36
N HIS A 89 5.71 -4.61 -5.50
CA HIS A 89 7.15 -4.49 -5.72
C HIS A 89 7.93 -5.72 -5.28
N LEU A 90 7.31 -6.64 -4.54
CA LEU A 90 8.00 -7.76 -3.93
C LEU A 90 8.15 -8.94 -4.89
N SER A 91 9.34 -9.54 -4.90
CA SER A 91 9.61 -10.78 -5.65
C SER A 91 8.93 -11.99 -5.02
N ASN A 92 8.67 -11.97 -3.70
CA ASN A 92 8.02 -13.06 -2.97
C ASN A 92 6.91 -12.54 -2.04
N PRO A 93 5.72 -12.23 -2.57
CA PRO A 93 4.60 -11.74 -1.77
C PRO A 93 4.11 -12.71 -0.68
N GLY A 94 4.27 -14.02 -0.90
CA GLY A 94 3.94 -15.04 0.12
C GLY A 94 4.86 -14.95 1.34
N GLN A 95 6.16 -14.82 1.12
CA GLN A 95 7.12 -14.65 2.21
C GLN A 95 6.87 -13.37 3.01
N PHE A 96 6.52 -12.27 2.32
CA PHE A 96 6.09 -11.04 2.97
C PHE A 96 4.89 -11.26 3.91
N LEU A 97 3.84 -11.93 3.44
CA LEU A 97 2.66 -12.21 4.26
C LEU A 97 3.00 -13.11 5.47
N ALA A 98 3.85 -14.11 5.29
CA ALA A 98 4.33 -14.94 6.39
C ALA A 98 5.11 -14.12 7.45
N ARG A 99 5.94 -13.16 7.01
CA ARG A 99 6.63 -12.23 7.91
C ARG A 99 5.67 -11.31 8.64
N VAL A 100 4.69 -10.74 7.95
CA VAL A 100 3.63 -9.92 8.56
C VAL A 100 2.89 -10.72 9.62
N ARG A 101 2.49 -11.96 9.32
CA ARG A 101 1.78 -12.83 10.29
C ARG A 101 2.58 -13.03 11.58
N LYS A 102 3.89 -13.26 11.48
CA LYS A 102 4.77 -13.44 12.65
C LYS A 102 4.82 -12.21 13.56
N HIS A 103 4.64 -11.02 12.98
CA HIS A 103 4.70 -9.73 13.68
C HIS A 103 3.34 -9.17 14.07
N LEU A 104 2.25 -9.90 13.86
CA LEU A 104 0.93 -9.54 14.35
C LEU A 104 0.61 -10.25 15.68
N VAL A 105 -0.07 -9.55 16.57
CA VAL A 105 -0.71 -10.19 17.73
C VAL A 105 -1.82 -11.14 17.26
N PRO A 106 -2.26 -12.10 18.08
CA PRO A 106 -3.46 -12.88 17.77
C PRO A 106 -4.64 -11.96 17.44
N ASP A 107 -5.36 -12.29 16.38
CA ASP A 107 -6.45 -11.46 15.81
C ASP A 107 -6.00 -10.06 15.31
N GLY A 108 -4.71 -9.82 15.17
CA GLY A 108 -4.16 -8.60 14.60
C GLY A 108 -4.52 -8.41 13.13
N ARG A 109 -4.33 -7.21 12.61
CA ARG A 109 -4.81 -6.82 11.29
C ARG A 109 -3.67 -6.44 10.34
N LEU A 110 -3.74 -6.90 9.09
CA LEU A 110 -2.96 -6.35 7.99
C LEU A 110 -3.86 -5.41 7.17
N VAL A 111 -3.45 -4.15 7.02
CA VAL A 111 -4.08 -3.19 6.10
C VAL A 111 -3.17 -2.99 4.91
N LEU A 112 -3.65 -3.33 3.73
CA LEU A 112 -2.88 -3.37 2.50
C LEU A 112 -3.55 -2.51 1.42
N SER A 113 -2.80 -1.66 0.73
CA SER A 113 -3.21 -1.12 -0.57
C SER A 113 -2.26 -1.58 -1.67
N THR A 114 -2.82 -1.76 -2.88
CA THR A 114 -2.07 -2.15 -4.07
C THR A 114 -2.85 -1.77 -5.33
N PRO A 115 -2.19 -1.49 -6.47
CA PRO A 115 -2.87 -1.17 -7.71
C PRO A 115 -3.86 -2.27 -8.14
N TYR A 116 -5.02 -1.84 -8.62
CA TYR A 116 -6.04 -2.72 -9.17
C TYR A 116 -5.83 -2.94 -10.66
N GLY A 117 -5.17 -4.04 -11.01
CA GLY A 117 -4.75 -4.32 -12.39
C GLY A 117 -5.86 -4.42 -13.44
N PHE A 118 -7.14 -4.58 -13.03
CA PHE A 118 -8.29 -4.64 -13.94
C PHE A 118 -9.03 -3.31 -14.11
N SER A 119 -8.48 -2.21 -13.61
CA SER A 119 -9.07 -0.90 -13.86
C SER A 119 -8.97 -0.53 -15.36
N LEU A 120 -9.98 0.18 -15.84
CA LEU A 120 -9.97 0.69 -17.22
C LEU A 120 -8.76 1.61 -17.48
N MET A 121 -8.31 2.33 -16.46
CA MET A 121 -7.12 3.17 -16.52
C MET A 121 -5.88 2.36 -16.91
N TYR A 122 -5.62 1.25 -16.22
CA TYR A 122 -4.47 0.40 -16.52
C TYR A 122 -4.61 -0.34 -17.85
N ALA A 123 -5.83 -0.75 -18.21
CA ALA A 123 -6.09 -1.33 -19.52
C ALA A 123 -5.81 -0.34 -20.68
N LEU A 124 -6.26 0.90 -20.55
CA LEU A 124 -5.97 1.96 -21.52
C LEU A 124 -4.47 2.31 -21.54
N TYR A 125 -3.84 2.32 -20.40
CA TYR A 125 -2.41 2.57 -20.27
C TYR A 125 -1.61 1.48 -20.99
N ALA A 126 -1.92 0.20 -20.74
CA ALA A 126 -1.29 -0.93 -21.40
C ALA A 126 -1.49 -0.90 -22.93
N ALA A 127 -2.70 -0.57 -23.40
CA ALA A 127 -3.01 -0.49 -24.84
C ALA A 127 -2.20 0.61 -25.56
N ASN A 128 -1.85 1.70 -24.88
CA ASN A 128 -1.12 2.81 -25.48
C ASN A 128 0.40 2.73 -25.31
N TYR A 129 0.88 2.02 -24.32
CA TYR A 129 2.30 2.05 -23.92
C TYR A 129 3.00 0.69 -23.98
N PHE A 130 2.27 -0.41 -24.19
CA PHE A 130 2.91 -1.70 -24.40
C PHE A 130 3.73 -1.72 -25.72
N PRO A 131 4.98 -2.23 -25.77
CA PRO A 131 5.69 -2.96 -24.71
C PRO A 131 6.54 -2.07 -23.78
N LYS A 132 6.46 -0.74 -23.85
CA LYS A 132 7.45 0.14 -23.24
C LYS A 132 7.27 0.41 -21.74
N THR A 133 6.05 0.36 -21.21
CA THR A 133 5.80 0.48 -19.78
C THR A 133 4.45 -0.07 -19.36
N CYS A 134 4.40 -0.95 -18.39
CA CYS A 134 3.26 -1.08 -17.50
C CYS A 134 3.43 -0.01 -16.42
N ALA A 135 2.43 0.74 -16.08
CA ALA A 135 2.31 1.86 -15.15
C ALA A 135 3.52 2.25 -14.24
N ASN A 136 4.20 1.29 -13.65
CA ASN A 136 5.46 1.48 -12.92
C ASN A 136 6.40 0.33 -13.28
N GLY A 137 7.61 0.64 -13.74
CA GLY A 137 8.62 -0.36 -14.12
C GLY A 137 9.18 -1.18 -12.96
N GLU A 138 8.90 -0.79 -11.73
CA GLU A 138 9.31 -1.48 -10.51
C GLU A 138 8.28 -2.49 -10.00
N HIS A 139 7.09 -2.56 -10.62
CA HIS A 139 6.08 -3.56 -10.23
C HIS A 139 6.45 -4.95 -10.73
N ALA A 140 6.67 -5.88 -9.79
CA ALA A 140 6.91 -7.29 -10.07
C ALA A 140 5.61 -8.08 -10.20
N CYS A 141 4.52 -7.63 -9.57
CA CYS A 141 3.23 -8.32 -9.53
C CYS A 141 2.06 -7.40 -9.79
N TRP A 142 0.97 -7.98 -10.29
CA TRP A 142 -0.35 -7.35 -10.39
C TRP A 142 -1.37 -8.21 -9.66
N PHE A 143 -2.22 -7.57 -8.88
CA PHE A 143 -3.24 -8.25 -8.10
C PHE A 143 -4.65 -7.88 -8.53
N CYS A 144 -5.56 -8.82 -8.29
CA CYS A 144 -7.00 -8.60 -8.30
C CYS A 144 -7.59 -9.15 -6.99
N PRO A 145 -8.86 -8.83 -6.64
CA PRO A 145 -9.47 -9.27 -5.39
C PRO A 145 -9.41 -10.79 -5.14
N THR A 146 -9.48 -11.58 -6.21
CA THR A 146 -9.43 -13.04 -6.11
C THR A 146 -8.02 -13.54 -5.81
N THR A 147 -7.01 -13.04 -6.52
CA THR A 147 -5.63 -13.53 -6.37
C THR A 147 -5.02 -13.09 -5.03
N ILE A 148 -5.23 -11.84 -4.61
CA ILE A 148 -4.70 -11.36 -3.33
C ILE A 148 -5.38 -12.06 -2.14
N ARG A 149 -6.69 -12.32 -2.22
CA ARG A 149 -7.42 -13.07 -1.18
C ARG A 149 -6.90 -14.49 -1.05
N GLU A 150 -6.71 -15.19 -2.18
CA GLU A 150 -6.22 -16.58 -2.15
C GLU A 150 -4.78 -16.65 -1.64
N LEU A 151 -3.90 -15.72 -2.04
CA LEU A 151 -2.55 -15.64 -1.53
C LEU A 151 -2.55 -15.42 0.00
N ALA A 152 -3.32 -14.44 0.48
CA ALA A 152 -3.42 -14.14 1.90
C ALA A 152 -4.02 -15.31 2.71
N ARG A 153 -5.02 -16.00 2.17
CA ARG A 153 -5.61 -17.19 2.81
C ARG A 153 -4.58 -18.32 3.02
N ARG A 154 -3.69 -18.54 2.07
CA ARG A 154 -2.60 -19.55 2.20
C ARG A 154 -1.64 -19.22 3.33
N GLU A 155 -1.47 -17.95 3.63
CA GLU A 155 -0.60 -17.47 4.70
C GLU A 155 -1.35 -17.24 6.04
N GLY A 156 -2.60 -17.71 6.15
CA GLY A 156 -3.39 -17.66 7.39
C GLY A 156 -4.06 -16.33 7.65
N PHE A 157 -4.48 -15.65 6.59
CA PHE A 157 -5.28 -14.43 6.68
C PHE A 157 -6.68 -14.61 6.08
N GLU A 158 -7.62 -13.88 6.63
CA GLU A 158 -8.98 -13.78 6.09
C GLU A 158 -9.32 -12.31 5.78
N VAL A 159 -10.02 -12.08 4.66
CA VAL A 159 -10.48 -10.73 4.30
C VAL A 159 -11.59 -10.30 5.25
N GLU A 160 -11.36 -9.21 5.98
CA GLU A 160 -12.37 -8.60 6.85
C GLU A 160 -13.14 -7.50 6.10
N LYS A 161 -12.41 -6.63 5.40
CA LYS A 161 -12.99 -5.54 4.59
C LYS A 161 -12.17 -5.35 3.33
N TRP A 162 -12.82 -4.96 2.25
CA TRP A 162 -12.12 -4.49 1.06
C TRP A 162 -12.97 -3.49 0.28
N ARG A 163 -12.29 -2.58 -0.41
CA ARG A 163 -12.93 -1.61 -1.30
C ARG A 163 -11.97 -1.18 -2.40
N LEU A 164 -12.52 -0.61 -3.47
CA LEU A 164 -11.75 0.06 -4.50
C LEU A 164 -11.78 1.57 -4.21
N ILE A 165 -10.63 2.22 -4.29
CA ILE A 165 -10.46 3.64 -4.03
C ILE A 165 -9.73 4.33 -5.18
N ASP A 166 -9.85 5.64 -5.25
CA ASP A 166 -9.01 6.45 -6.13
C ASP A 166 -7.74 6.86 -5.37
N ASP A 167 -6.59 6.58 -5.95
CA ASP A 167 -5.30 7.06 -5.48
C ASP A 167 -4.68 7.97 -6.53
N TYR A 168 -5.37 9.04 -6.83
CA TYR A 168 -4.89 10.04 -7.78
C TYR A 168 -4.13 11.15 -7.06
N ASP A 169 -2.85 11.28 -7.39
CA ASP A 169 -2.05 12.43 -7.04
C ASP A 169 -1.88 13.36 -8.26
N PRO A 170 -2.53 14.53 -8.28
CA PRO A 170 -2.42 15.46 -9.40
C PRO A 170 -1.02 16.08 -9.53
N SER A 171 -0.17 16.02 -8.51
CA SER A 171 1.16 16.63 -8.51
C SER A 171 2.19 15.82 -9.31
N VAL A 172 2.00 14.50 -9.40
CA VAL A 172 2.97 13.55 -9.98
C VAL A 172 2.80 13.31 -11.47
N THR A 173 1.76 13.86 -12.12
CA THR A 173 1.29 13.30 -13.39
C THR A 173 1.53 14.14 -14.62
N SER A 174 1.99 13.48 -15.70
CA SER A 174 2.09 14.06 -17.04
C SER A 174 0.73 14.59 -17.55
N ARG A 175 0.74 15.59 -18.49
CA ARG A 175 -0.50 16.13 -19.08
C ARG A 175 -1.41 15.07 -19.69
N LYS A 176 -0.82 14.01 -20.31
CA LYS A 176 -1.58 12.89 -20.87
C LYS A 176 -2.30 12.09 -19.79
N TYR A 177 -1.62 11.77 -18.70
CA TYR A 177 -2.19 11.05 -17.58
C TYR A 177 -3.35 11.82 -16.93
N ARG A 178 -3.23 13.14 -16.75
CA ARG A 178 -4.32 14.00 -16.26
C ARG A 178 -5.54 14.00 -17.17
N LEU A 179 -5.34 13.96 -18.49
CA LEU A 179 -6.45 13.91 -19.45
C LEU A 179 -7.18 12.57 -19.37
N TYR A 180 -6.44 11.46 -19.36
CA TYR A 180 -7.02 10.12 -19.18
C TYR A 180 -7.76 10.02 -17.85
N TRP A 181 -7.16 10.52 -16.78
CA TRP A 181 -7.78 10.49 -15.46
C TRP A 181 -9.07 11.31 -15.39
N LYS A 182 -9.08 12.53 -15.95
CA LYS A 182 -10.30 13.34 -16.11
C LYS A 182 -11.39 12.60 -16.88
N LEU A 183 -11.01 11.95 -17.97
CA LEU A 183 -11.96 11.17 -18.79
C LEU A 183 -12.54 10.01 -17.98
N ILE A 184 -11.71 9.22 -17.32
CA ILE A 184 -12.14 8.07 -16.53
C ILE A 184 -12.94 8.52 -15.31
N HIS A 185 -12.56 9.59 -14.63
CA HIS A 185 -13.31 10.14 -13.50
C HIS A 185 -14.68 10.69 -13.94
N THR A 186 -14.76 11.28 -15.13
CA THR A 186 -16.03 11.76 -15.71
C THR A 186 -16.92 10.58 -16.11
N LEU A 187 -16.35 9.58 -16.77
CA LEU A 187 -17.03 8.33 -17.11
C LEU A 187 -17.37 7.50 -15.87
N GLY A 188 -16.56 7.62 -14.80
CA GLY A 188 -16.76 6.93 -13.52
C GLY A 188 -18.05 7.29 -12.80
N LYS A 189 -18.63 8.44 -13.11
CA LYS A 189 -19.99 8.80 -12.64
C LYS A 189 -21.10 7.96 -13.28
N LEU A 190 -20.79 7.29 -14.39
CA LEU A 190 -21.71 6.48 -15.18
C LEU A 190 -21.31 5.00 -15.22
N LEU A 191 -20.09 4.67 -14.78
CA LEU A 191 -19.51 3.33 -14.82
C LEU A 191 -19.32 2.76 -13.40
N PRO A 192 -19.38 1.44 -13.22
CA PRO A 192 -19.11 0.80 -11.94
C PRO A 192 -17.69 1.10 -11.41
N ASP A 193 -17.53 1.22 -10.10
CA ASP A 193 -16.24 1.41 -9.42
C ASP A 193 -15.17 0.40 -9.85
N LYS A 194 -15.57 -0.84 -10.15
CA LYS A 194 -14.70 -1.90 -10.68
C LYS A 194 -13.98 -1.57 -11.99
N LEU A 195 -14.44 -0.57 -12.72
CA LEU A 195 -13.81 -0.14 -13.96
C LEU A 195 -13.00 1.15 -13.78
N THR A 196 -13.38 1.98 -12.83
CA THR A 196 -12.88 3.35 -12.72
C THR A 196 -11.86 3.55 -11.60
N LYS A 197 -12.02 2.83 -10.49
CA LYS A 197 -11.07 2.90 -9.37
C LYS A 197 -9.75 2.22 -9.71
N THR A 198 -8.65 2.76 -9.18
CA THR A 198 -7.29 2.34 -9.55
C THR A 198 -6.58 1.53 -8.47
N THR A 199 -7.04 1.59 -7.24
CA THR A 199 -6.36 0.98 -6.09
C THR A 199 -7.32 0.11 -5.28
N MET A 200 -6.86 -1.07 -4.91
CA MET A 200 -7.53 -1.92 -3.91
C MET A 200 -7.02 -1.55 -2.52
N LEU A 201 -7.93 -1.38 -1.59
CA LEU A 201 -7.66 -1.27 -0.16
C LEU A 201 -8.32 -2.43 0.56
N ILE A 202 -7.53 -3.19 1.32
CA ILE A 202 -7.97 -4.44 1.93
C ILE A 202 -7.50 -4.48 3.39
N ALA A 203 -8.39 -4.84 4.29
CA ALA A 203 -8.06 -5.23 5.65
C ALA A 203 -8.22 -6.74 5.79
N PHE A 204 -7.16 -7.40 6.21
CA PHE A 204 -7.11 -8.80 6.52
C PHE A 204 -7.01 -9.00 8.02
N LYS A 205 -7.75 -9.97 8.55
CA LYS A 205 -7.60 -10.48 9.91
C LYS A 205 -6.61 -11.65 9.90
N CYS A 206 -5.66 -11.63 10.85
CA CYS A 206 -4.78 -12.76 11.10
C CYS A 206 -5.58 -13.89 11.78
N LEU A 207 -5.55 -15.09 11.22
CA LEU A 207 -6.16 -16.27 11.83
C LEU A 207 -5.20 -16.84 12.89
N SER A 208 -5.72 -17.04 14.08
CA SER A 208 -5.02 -17.66 15.23
C SER A 208 -4.67 -19.12 14.97
#